data_b9cb27e79fd0d6d3a8c9d383091b5d35
#
_entry.id   b9cb27e79fd0d6d3a8c9d383091b5d35
#
_cell.length_a   1.000
_cell.length_b   1.000
_cell.length_c   1.000
_cell.angle_alpha   90.00
_cell.angle_beta   90.00
_cell.angle_gamma   90.00
#
_symmetry.space_group_name_H-M   'P 1'
#
loop_
_entity.id
_entity.type
_entity.pdbx_description
1 polymer ?
#
loop_
_entity_poly.entity_id
_entity_poly.type
_entity_poly.pdbx_seq_one_letter_code
_entity_poly.pdbx_strand_id
1 'polypeptide(L)'
;MENMGRDEELFFHFLRLGLWGEEPDESGYDMTGLTRDDWCRIYDMGHRQAVSGIVTDGIAHCGVRPDGELWGQWIAQLIYMERMNSRIANEGTFWLESLEEAGIEAEVFKGPSVAHWYNRPMYRSYGDLDIVVHAGWERLEEVLQKWKLPYRVEHEDVVLRNRGVFVEFHRQREYLYNPVVHNRLTQLLHADKEGYELYLACLILHLRRHVLTYGIGLKQVCDVAGMLRNASLDKKKLVGILRELNMIRFSRVLFGFIDVYIKGVREFPLRPLYDRNMQLLRNIIWRDGYLLKMEREQCSESKRTVAGRVMGNGFFWLKRCSLLFGLMPDEACCFPFYMVWRRLKGSSVKAVNTAL
;
A
#
# COMPACT_ATOMS: atom_id res chain seq x y z
N MET A 1 25.16 -7.85 3.39
CA MET A 1 24.27 -6.68 3.14
C MET A 1 25.06 -5.73 2.25
N GLU A 2 24.50 -5.30 1.11
CA GLU A 2 25.12 -4.20 0.36
C GLU A 2 25.17 -2.97 1.27
N ASN A 3 26.30 -2.27 1.30
CA ASN A 3 26.41 -1.02 2.04
C ASN A 3 25.42 -0.02 1.44
N MET A 4 24.55 0.50 2.30
CA MET A 4 23.69 1.64 1.93
C MET A 4 24.59 2.85 1.68
N GLY A 5 24.25 3.66 0.66
CA GLY A 5 24.89 4.95 0.47
C GLY A 5 24.46 5.93 1.57
N ARG A 6 25.27 6.97 1.81
CA ARG A 6 25.01 8.01 2.82
C ARG A 6 23.59 8.60 2.72
N ASP A 7 23.13 8.90 1.52
CA ASP A 7 21.80 9.50 1.29
C ASP A 7 20.68 8.54 1.67
N GLU A 8 20.88 7.23 1.42
CA GLU A 8 19.94 6.17 1.79
C GLU A 8 19.87 5.97 3.31
N GLU A 9 21.01 6.01 3.99
CA GLU A 9 21.08 5.94 5.46
C GLU A 9 20.36 7.12 6.10
N LEU A 10 20.62 8.34 5.62
CA LEU A 10 19.96 9.57 6.10
C LEU A 10 18.45 9.55 5.80
N PHE A 11 18.06 9.08 4.61
CA PHE A 11 16.64 8.93 4.27
C PHE A 11 15.92 8.03 5.26
N PHE A 12 16.47 6.85 5.58
CA PHE A 12 15.86 5.96 6.57
C PHE A 12 15.91 6.54 7.98
N HIS A 13 16.95 7.30 8.34
CA HIS A 13 16.99 8.01 9.61
C HIS A 13 15.81 8.99 9.73
N PHE A 14 15.64 9.87 8.75
CA PHE A 14 14.53 10.83 8.73
C PHE A 14 13.15 10.14 8.68
N LEU A 15 13.03 9.06 7.91
CA LEU A 15 11.81 8.26 7.87
C LEU A 15 11.44 7.73 9.26
N ARG A 16 12.41 7.19 10.01
CA ARG A 16 12.19 6.66 11.38
C ARG A 16 11.81 7.76 12.35
N LEU A 17 12.51 8.90 12.32
CA LEU A 17 12.16 10.06 13.17
C LEU A 17 10.72 10.54 12.93
N GLY A 18 10.32 10.70 11.68
CA GLY A 18 8.96 11.12 11.36
C GLY A 18 7.91 10.05 11.66
N LEU A 19 8.26 8.77 11.46
CA LEU A 19 7.32 7.66 11.69
C LEU A 19 7.08 7.42 13.18
N TRP A 20 8.14 7.51 14.00
CA TRP A 20 8.09 7.15 15.42
C TRP A 20 8.08 8.35 16.38
N GLY A 21 8.43 9.55 15.91
CA GLY A 21 8.67 10.72 16.76
C GLY A 21 9.99 10.66 17.54
N GLU A 22 10.72 9.57 17.43
CA GLU A 22 12.01 9.31 18.07
C GLU A 22 12.85 8.38 17.20
N GLU A 23 14.17 8.45 17.32
CA GLU A 23 15.06 7.51 16.63
C GLU A 23 15.12 6.20 17.43
N PRO A 24 14.81 5.06 16.83
CA PRO A 24 14.91 3.76 17.49
C PRO A 24 16.35 3.30 17.76
N ASP A 25 17.32 3.99 17.19
CA ASP A 25 18.75 3.67 17.29
C ASP A 25 19.52 4.96 17.62
N GLU A 26 20.31 4.94 18.70
CA GLU A 26 21.12 6.08 19.17
C GLU A 26 22.36 6.35 18.29
N SER A 27 22.55 5.64 17.16
CA SER A 27 23.66 5.85 16.26
C SER A 27 23.62 7.27 15.68
N GLY A 28 24.67 8.06 15.91
CA GLY A 28 24.81 9.39 15.34
C GLY A 28 25.01 9.33 13.83
N TYR A 29 24.17 10.04 13.09
CA TYR A 29 24.30 10.18 11.65
C TYR A 29 25.06 11.47 11.32
N ASP A 30 26.07 11.38 10.44
CA ASP A 30 26.79 12.57 9.96
C ASP A 30 25.95 13.34 8.95
N MET A 31 25.37 14.44 9.41
CA MET A 31 24.59 15.37 8.58
C MET A 31 25.39 16.59 8.13
N THR A 32 26.71 16.62 8.42
CA THR A 32 27.56 17.77 8.06
C THR A 32 27.78 17.83 6.55
N GLY A 33 27.80 19.04 6.00
CA GLY A 33 28.14 19.28 4.60
C GLY A 33 27.14 18.74 3.58
N LEU A 34 25.87 18.50 3.97
CA LEU A 34 24.82 18.14 3.01
C LEU A 34 24.61 19.28 2.01
N THR A 35 24.76 18.96 0.73
CA THR A 35 24.53 19.88 -0.38
C THR A 35 23.04 19.96 -0.74
N ARG A 36 22.67 20.96 -1.54
CA ARG A 36 21.29 21.05 -2.09
C ARG A 36 20.91 19.79 -2.87
N ASP A 37 21.84 19.20 -3.61
CA ASP A 37 21.61 17.99 -4.40
C ASP A 37 21.37 16.76 -3.51
N ASP A 38 22.07 16.64 -2.36
CA ASP A 38 21.84 15.59 -1.38
C ASP A 38 20.41 15.67 -0.83
N TRP A 39 19.96 16.86 -0.44
CA TRP A 39 18.60 17.11 0.02
C TRP A 39 17.55 16.77 -1.06
N CYS A 40 17.78 17.19 -2.30
CA CYS A 40 16.89 16.85 -3.41
C CYS A 40 16.79 15.33 -3.61
N ARG A 41 17.91 14.59 -3.54
CA ARG A 41 17.88 13.12 -3.64
C ARG A 41 17.09 12.46 -2.51
N ILE A 42 17.27 12.93 -1.27
CA ILE A 42 16.52 12.43 -0.10
C ILE A 42 15.02 12.69 -0.28
N TYR A 43 14.64 13.87 -0.74
CA TYR A 43 13.25 14.21 -1.00
C TYR A 43 12.62 13.36 -2.11
N ASP A 44 13.35 13.18 -3.21
CA ASP A 44 12.91 12.35 -4.34
C ASP A 44 12.72 10.89 -3.93
N MET A 45 13.56 10.34 -3.04
CA MET A 45 13.35 9.03 -2.44
C MET A 45 12.04 8.99 -1.67
N GLY A 46 11.77 9.99 -0.82
CA GLY A 46 10.52 10.11 -0.07
C GLY A 46 9.29 10.18 -0.97
N HIS A 47 9.39 10.93 -2.05
CA HIS A 47 8.30 11.10 -3.02
C HIS A 47 8.01 9.79 -3.77
N ARG A 48 9.05 9.14 -4.33
CA ARG A 48 8.92 7.85 -5.03
C ARG A 48 8.39 6.73 -4.15
N GLN A 49 8.66 6.79 -2.84
CA GLN A 49 8.22 5.82 -1.85
C GLN A 49 6.89 6.19 -1.17
N ALA A 50 6.28 7.32 -1.56
CA ALA A 50 5.06 7.89 -0.99
C ALA A 50 5.12 8.13 0.54
N VAL A 51 6.31 8.51 1.03
CA VAL A 51 6.58 8.81 2.45
C VAL A 51 7.18 10.21 2.65
N SER A 52 7.09 11.10 1.66
CA SER A 52 7.68 12.44 1.71
C SER A 52 7.20 13.26 2.91
N GLY A 53 5.92 13.17 3.29
CA GLY A 53 5.39 13.86 4.47
C GLY A 53 6.06 13.40 5.77
N ILE A 54 6.24 12.09 5.93
CA ILE A 54 6.88 11.48 7.10
C ILE A 54 8.36 11.88 7.15
N VAL A 55 9.07 11.80 6.01
CA VAL A 55 10.49 12.19 5.91
C VAL A 55 10.68 13.68 6.21
N THR A 56 9.81 14.56 5.67
CA THR A 56 9.86 16.01 5.95
C THR A 56 9.65 16.29 7.44
N ASP A 57 8.72 15.58 8.09
CA ASP A 57 8.52 15.68 9.55
C ASP A 57 9.77 15.24 10.33
N GLY A 58 10.39 14.14 9.94
CA GLY A 58 11.62 13.65 10.55
C GLY A 58 12.77 14.66 10.43
N ILE A 59 12.94 15.29 9.26
CA ILE A 59 13.93 16.36 9.06
C ILE A 59 13.64 17.57 9.96
N ALA A 60 12.37 17.93 10.13
CA ALA A 60 11.99 19.01 11.03
C ALA A 60 12.42 18.79 12.47
N HIS A 61 12.51 17.53 12.92
CA HIS A 61 12.94 17.14 14.27
C HIS A 61 14.47 17.15 14.46
N CYS A 62 15.25 16.99 13.37
CA CYS A 62 16.72 16.92 13.46
C CYS A 62 17.42 18.26 13.70
N GLY A 63 16.76 19.40 13.53
CA GLY A 63 17.37 20.72 13.62
C GLY A 63 18.28 21.09 12.42
N VAL A 64 18.52 20.17 11.48
CA VAL A 64 19.25 20.38 10.23
C VAL A 64 18.24 20.48 9.08
N ARG A 65 18.39 21.50 8.21
CA ARG A 65 17.42 21.79 7.15
C ARG A 65 18.13 22.13 5.84
N PRO A 66 17.51 21.88 4.68
CA PRO A 66 17.96 22.45 3.42
C PRO A 66 17.86 23.98 3.45
N ASP A 67 18.34 24.64 2.40
CA ASP A 67 18.20 26.09 2.24
C ASP A 67 16.72 26.53 2.33
N GLY A 68 16.49 27.82 2.67
CA GLY A 68 15.17 28.32 3.00
C GLY A 68 14.15 28.20 1.86
N GLU A 69 14.56 28.29 0.61
CA GLU A 69 13.69 28.14 -0.56
C GLU A 69 13.20 26.68 -0.68
N LEU A 70 14.13 25.73 -0.66
CA LEU A 70 13.83 24.30 -0.79
C LEU A 70 12.99 23.82 0.40
N TRP A 71 13.35 24.24 1.61
CA TRP A 71 12.56 23.94 2.80
C TRP A 71 11.15 24.50 2.72
N GLY A 72 10.97 25.73 2.23
CA GLY A 72 9.66 26.34 2.03
C GLY A 72 8.79 25.54 1.06
N GLN A 73 9.37 25.00 -0.02
CA GLN A 73 8.67 24.13 -0.96
C GLN A 73 8.18 22.83 -0.29
N TRP A 74 9.00 22.17 0.54
CA TRP A 74 8.62 20.94 1.24
C TRP A 74 7.53 21.18 2.26
N ILE A 75 7.62 22.26 3.01
CA ILE A 75 6.55 22.63 3.96
C ILE A 75 5.24 22.94 3.23
N ALA A 76 5.29 23.63 2.09
CA ALA A 76 4.10 23.86 1.27
C ALA A 76 3.45 22.56 0.79
N GLN A 77 4.26 21.56 0.37
CA GLN A 77 3.78 20.22 0.02
C GLN A 77 3.17 19.49 1.22
N LEU A 78 3.76 19.62 2.40
CA LEU A 78 3.24 19.03 3.63
C LEU A 78 1.86 19.61 3.99
N ILE A 79 1.72 20.93 3.94
CA ILE A 79 0.43 21.63 4.16
C ILE A 79 -0.61 21.21 3.12
N TYR A 80 -0.21 21.09 1.85
CA TYR A 80 -1.10 20.57 0.81
C TYR A 80 -1.55 19.15 1.11
N MET A 81 -0.64 18.26 1.53
CA MET A 81 -0.95 16.88 1.92
C MET A 81 -1.95 16.82 3.08
N GLU A 82 -1.75 17.63 4.14
CA GLU A 82 -2.68 17.72 5.27
C GLU A 82 -4.09 18.12 4.82
N ARG A 83 -4.20 19.12 3.94
CA ARG A 83 -5.49 19.55 3.39
C ARG A 83 -6.18 18.47 2.57
N MET A 84 -5.41 17.76 1.74
CA MET A 84 -5.94 16.65 0.95
C MET A 84 -6.36 15.48 1.82
N ASN A 85 -5.54 15.11 2.81
CA ASN A 85 -5.85 14.05 3.76
C ASN A 85 -7.11 14.39 4.60
N SER A 86 -7.24 15.62 5.06
CA SER A 86 -8.46 16.10 5.74
C SER A 86 -9.69 15.96 4.85
N ARG A 87 -9.56 16.32 3.56
CA ARG A 87 -10.67 16.17 2.60
C ARG A 87 -11.06 14.71 2.44
N ILE A 88 -10.08 13.80 2.29
CA ILE A 88 -10.32 12.35 2.14
C ILE A 88 -10.97 11.78 3.41
N ALA A 89 -10.51 12.18 4.59
CA ALA A 89 -11.08 11.73 5.85
C ALA A 89 -12.55 12.19 6.00
N ASN A 90 -12.83 13.45 5.70
CA ASN A 90 -14.20 14.00 5.75
C ASN A 90 -15.11 13.33 4.71
N GLU A 91 -14.58 13.00 3.52
CA GLU A 91 -15.31 12.26 2.51
C GLU A 91 -15.61 10.84 2.99
N GLY A 92 -14.68 10.20 3.70
CA GLY A 92 -14.89 8.90 4.33
C GLY A 92 -16.03 8.91 5.33
N THR A 93 -16.07 9.90 6.23
CA THR A 93 -17.16 10.09 7.19
C THR A 93 -18.50 10.30 6.47
N PHE A 94 -18.54 11.19 5.47
CA PHE A 94 -19.73 11.43 4.65
C PHE A 94 -20.28 10.14 4.02
N TRP A 95 -19.40 9.32 3.43
CA TRP A 95 -19.84 8.08 2.80
C TRP A 95 -20.34 7.06 3.81
N LEU A 96 -19.65 6.87 4.96
CA LEU A 96 -20.10 5.93 5.97
C LEU A 96 -21.47 6.29 6.53
N GLU A 97 -21.70 7.57 6.88
CA GLU A 97 -23.00 8.06 7.35
C GLU A 97 -24.10 7.85 6.29
N SER A 98 -23.82 8.23 5.05
CA SER A 98 -24.77 8.11 3.93
C SER A 98 -25.12 6.67 3.57
N LEU A 99 -24.15 5.75 3.70
CA LEU A 99 -24.36 4.32 3.46
C LEU A 99 -25.16 3.67 4.60
N GLU A 100 -24.86 4.06 5.84
CA GLU A 100 -25.61 3.62 7.03
C GLU A 100 -27.08 4.02 6.95
N GLU A 101 -27.38 5.26 6.58
CA GLU A 101 -28.75 5.75 6.33
C GLU A 101 -29.46 4.96 5.23
N ALA A 102 -28.71 4.45 4.25
CA ALA A 102 -29.26 3.59 3.19
C ALA A 102 -29.35 2.11 3.60
N GLY A 103 -28.98 1.74 4.83
CA GLY A 103 -28.93 0.37 5.32
C GLY A 103 -27.83 -0.47 4.66
N ILE A 104 -26.72 0.16 4.33
CA ILE A 104 -25.51 -0.46 3.76
C ILE A 104 -24.42 -0.47 4.83
N GLU A 105 -23.98 -1.67 5.23
CA GLU A 105 -22.90 -1.84 6.18
C GLU A 105 -21.54 -1.70 5.46
N ALA A 106 -20.74 -0.74 5.86
CA ALA A 106 -19.46 -0.45 5.22
C ALA A 106 -18.40 0.05 6.21
N GLU A 107 -17.14 -0.03 5.80
CA GLU A 107 -16.01 0.52 6.54
C GLU A 107 -15.02 1.23 5.60
N VAL A 108 -14.26 2.19 6.11
CA VAL A 108 -13.06 2.70 5.43
C VAL A 108 -11.90 1.74 5.68
N PHE A 109 -11.30 1.24 4.62
CA PHE A 109 -10.14 0.35 4.67
C PHE A 109 -8.88 1.06 4.15
N LYS A 110 -7.76 0.98 4.85
CA LYS A 110 -6.52 1.74 4.55
C LYS A 110 -6.69 3.26 4.75
N GLY A 111 -5.85 4.07 4.07
CA GLY A 111 -5.94 5.53 4.13
C GLY A 111 -6.08 6.06 5.56
N PRO A 112 -7.20 6.74 5.86
CA PRO A 112 -7.47 7.28 7.18
C PRO A 112 -7.48 6.23 8.29
N SER A 113 -8.01 5.02 8.04
CA SER A 113 -8.18 3.99 9.08
C SER A 113 -6.87 3.35 9.53
N VAL A 114 -5.79 3.41 8.74
CA VAL A 114 -4.47 2.94 9.16
C VAL A 114 -3.57 4.07 9.66
N ALA A 115 -3.87 5.30 9.28
CA ALA A 115 -3.05 6.46 9.62
C ALA A 115 -2.98 6.74 11.13
N HIS A 116 -3.98 6.33 11.92
CA HIS A 116 -3.97 6.53 13.37
C HIS A 116 -2.84 5.76 14.09
N TRP A 117 -2.21 4.79 13.43
CA TRP A 117 -1.03 4.10 13.95
C TRP A 117 0.29 4.86 13.75
N TYR A 118 0.23 6.02 13.07
CA TYR A 118 1.38 6.90 12.85
C TYR A 118 1.49 7.95 13.95
N ASN A 119 2.72 8.40 14.23
CA ASN A 119 2.95 9.52 15.15
C ASN A 119 2.18 10.78 14.71
N ARG A 120 2.19 11.07 13.40
CA ARG A 120 1.41 12.15 12.78
C ARG A 120 0.54 11.61 11.64
N PRO A 121 -0.71 11.25 11.90
CA PRO A 121 -1.62 10.65 10.92
C PRO A 121 -1.74 11.41 9.61
N MET A 122 -1.76 12.76 9.67
CA MET A 122 -1.96 13.62 8.51
C MET A 122 -0.75 13.70 7.58
N TYR A 123 0.42 13.20 7.98
CA TYR A 123 1.63 13.17 7.17
C TYR A 123 1.83 11.85 6.42
N ARG A 124 0.95 10.87 6.66
CA ARG A 124 0.83 9.71 5.80
C ARG A 124 0.05 10.06 4.54
N SER A 125 0.61 9.88 3.35
CA SER A 125 -0.13 10.08 2.09
C SER A 125 -1.30 9.08 1.97
N TYR A 126 -2.57 9.56 1.91
CA TYR A 126 -3.73 8.67 1.83
C TYR A 126 -3.91 8.10 0.41
N GLY A 127 -3.96 8.96 -0.60
CA GLY A 127 -4.24 8.56 -1.99
C GLY A 127 -5.74 8.60 -2.30
N ASP A 128 -6.31 7.45 -2.60
CA ASP A 128 -7.72 7.18 -2.78
C ASP A 128 -8.43 6.85 -1.46
N LEU A 129 -9.75 6.81 -1.51
CA LEU A 129 -10.61 6.39 -0.40
C LEU A 129 -11.18 5.01 -0.72
N ASP A 130 -10.62 3.98 -0.07
CA ASP A 130 -11.10 2.61 -0.15
C ASP A 130 -12.25 2.39 0.86
N ILE A 131 -13.44 1.99 0.40
CA ILE A 131 -14.60 1.64 1.22
C ILE A 131 -14.97 0.19 0.96
N VAL A 132 -14.97 -0.62 2.01
CA VAL A 132 -15.42 -2.01 1.94
C VAL A 132 -16.87 -2.10 2.33
N VAL A 133 -17.70 -2.67 1.47
CA VAL A 133 -19.13 -2.88 1.70
C VAL A 133 -19.36 -4.30 2.17
N HIS A 134 -19.74 -4.47 3.42
CA HIS A 134 -19.95 -5.77 4.06
C HIS A 134 -21.33 -6.37 3.77
N ALA A 135 -22.36 -5.51 3.69
CA ALA A 135 -23.73 -5.91 3.40
C ALA A 135 -24.46 -4.81 2.62
N GLY A 136 -25.41 -5.21 1.79
CA GLY A 136 -26.23 -4.29 1.00
C GLY A 136 -25.60 -3.82 -0.31
N TRP A 137 -24.66 -4.58 -0.86
CA TRP A 137 -23.98 -4.24 -2.13
C TRP A 137 -24.93 -3.92 -3.27
N GLU A 138 -26.03 -4.67 -3.39
CA GLU A 138 -27.05 -4.47 -4.44
C GLU A 138 -27.71 -3.10 -4.34
N ARG A 139 -27.82 -2.56 -3.12
CA ARG A 139 -28.37 -1.22 -2.85
C ARG A 139 -27.39 -0.10 -3.19
N LEU A 140 -26.06 -0.39 -3.22
CA LEU A 140 -25.06 0.62 -3.52
C LEU A 140 -25.31 1.26 -4.88
N GLU A 141 -25.54 0.45 -5.91
CA GLU A 141 -25.81 0.97 -7.27
C GLU A 141 -27.12 1.80 -7.31
N GLU A 142 -28.15 1.37 -6.59
CA GLU A 142 -29.43 2.10 -6.46
C GLU A 142 -29.22 3.47 -5.79
N VAL A 143 -28.43 3.53 -4.73
CA VAL A 143 -28.07 4.78 -4.03
C VAL A 143 -27.30 5.72 -4.95
N LEU A 144 -26.28 5.23 -5.65
CA LEU A 144 -25.48 6.03 -6.58
C LEU A 144 -26.33 6.58 -7.74
N GLN A 145 -27.25 5.78 -8.28
CA GLN A 145 -28.18 6.20 -9.32
C GLN A 145 -29.16 7.26 -8.80
N LYS A 146 -29.73 7.05 -7.62
CA LYS A 146 -30.64 8.02 -6.96
C LYS A 146 -29.93 9.37 -6.74
N TRP A 147 -28.67 9.36 -6.39
CA TRP A 147 -27.86 10.57 -6.20
C TRP A 147 -27.30 11.13 -7.51
N LYS A 148 -27.57 10.48 -8.64
CA LYS A 148 -27.08 10.86 -9.98
C LYS A 148 -25.57 11.02 -10.04
N LEU A 149 -24.83 10.25 -9.25
CA LEU A 149 -23.38 10.27 -9.27
C LEU A 149 -22.87 9.42 -10.44
N PRO A 150 -21.97 9.96 -11.28
CA PRO A 150 -21.31 9.16 -12.32
C PRO A 150 -20.33 8.18 -11.67
N TYR A 151 -20.42 6.91 -12.04
CA TYR A 151 -19.52 5.86 -11.54
C TYR A 151 -19.14 4.90 -12.66
N ARG A 152 -18.06 4.16 -12.43
CA ARG A 152 -17.64 3.04 -13.30
C ARG A 152 -17.62 1.78 -12.47
N VAL A 153 -17.95 0.67 -13.11
CA VAL A 153 -17.71 -0.66 -12.54
C VAL A 153 -16.45 -1.19 -13.18
N GLU A 154 -15.40 -1.32 -12.38
CA GLU A 154 -14.10 -1.84 -12.80
C GLU A 154 -13.88 -3.19 -12.12
N HIS A 155 -14.02 -4.28 -12.89
CA HIS A 155 -14.00 -5.64 -12.37
C HIS A 155 -15.21 -5.94 -11.49
N GLU A 156 -15.04 -5.94 -10.18
CA GLU A 156 -16.10 -6.13 -9.18
C GLU A 156 -16.21 -4.92 -8.26
N ASP A 157 -15.38 -3.91 -8.47
CA ASP A 157 -15.34 -2.68 -7.68
C ASP A 157 -16.14 -1.57 -8.37
N VAL A 158 -16.68 -0.67 -7.59
CA VAL A 158 -17.34 0.55 -8.07
C VAL A 158 -16.42 1.73 -7.79
N VAL A 159 -16.06 2.46 -8.84
CA VAL A 159 -15.12 3.59 -8.75
C VAL A 159 -15.84 4.86 -9.18
N LEU A 160 -15.70 5.91 -8.38
CA LEU A 160 -16.24 7.23 -8.70
C LEU A 160 -15.30 8.34 -8.21
N ARG A 161 -15.63 9.58 -8.60
CA ARG A 161 -15.00 10.78 -8.06
C ARG A 161 -16.07 11.67 -7.44
N ASN A 162 -15.95 11.92 -6.13
CA ASN A 162 -16.85 12.83 -5.42
C ASN A 162 -16.05 13.93 -4.76
N ARG A 163 -16.47 15.20 -4.89
CA ARG A 163 -15.82 16.38 -4.31
C ARG A 163 -14.30 16.43 -4.52
N GLY A 164 -13.83 15.89 -5.65
CA GLY A 164 -12.40 15.83 -5.98
C GLY A 164 -11.63 14.64 -5.38
N VAL A 165 -12.27 13.79 -4.58
CA VAL A 165 -11.70 12.55 -4.02
C VAL A 165 -12.07 11.37 -4.92
N PHE A 166 -11.11 10.49 -5.19
CA PHE A 166 -11.36 9.18 -5.80
C PHE A 166 -11.83 8.22 -4.72
N VAL A 167 -12.97 7.59 -4.95
CA VAL A 167 -13.60 6.64 -4.02
C VAL A 167 -13.74 5.31 -4.73
N GLU A 168 -13.25 4.26 -4.09
CA GLU A 168 -13.35 2.89 -4.57
C GLU A 168 -14.15 2.06 -3.56
N PHE A 169 -15.26 1.49 -4.01
CA PHE A 169 -16.06 0.57 -3.22
C PHE A 169 -15.69 -0.86 -3.57
N HIS A 170 -15.34 -1.64 -2.56
CA HIS A 170 -14.89 -3.01 -2.65
C HIS A 170 -15.87 -3.96 -1.96
N ARG A 171 -16.05 -5.17 -2.48
CA ARG A 171 -16.85 -6.22 -1.83
C ARG A 171 -16.14 -6.85 -0.63
N GLN A 172 -14.83 -6.72 -0.56
CA GLN A 172 -13.99 -7.24 0.52
C GLN A 172 -12.64 -6.52 0.58
N ARG A 173 -11.97 -6.61 1.73
CA ARG A 173 -10.71 -5.90 1.99
C ARG A 173 -9.59 -6.24 1.01
N GLU A 174 -9.48 -7.51 0.59
CA GLU A 174 -8.41 -7.97 -0.30
C GLU A 174 -8.80 -9.22 -1.10
N TYR A 175 -8.07 -9.46 -2.19
CA TYR A 175 -8.22 -10.59 -3.09
C TYR A 175 -6.93 -11.40 -3.18
N LEU A 176 -7.08 -12.71 -3.41
CA LEU A 176 -5.99 -13.64 -3.66
C LEU A 176 -6.22 -14.34 -5.00
N TYR A 177 -5.13 -14.62 -5.72
CA TYR A 177 -5.20 -15.31 -7.01
C TYR A 177 -5.33 -16.83 -6.84
N ASN A 178 -4.90 -17.36 -5.69
CA ASN A 178 -5.17 -18.75 -5.32
C ASN A 178 -6.61 -18.88 -4.81
N PRO A 179 -7.52 -19.56 -5.57
CA PRO A 179 -8.94 -19.58 -5.22
C PRO A 179 -9.23 -20.31 -3.89
N VAL A 180 -8.40 -21.28 -3.53
CA VAL A 180 -8.58 -22.02 -2.25
C VAL A 180 -8.27 -21.11 -1.07
N VAL A 181 -7.17 -20.36 -1.14
CA VAL A 181 -6.78 -19.43 -0.07
C VAL A 181 -7.70 -18.22 -0.06
N HIS A 182 -8.18 -17.79 -1.23
CA HIS A 182 -9.18 -16.73 -1.34
C HIS A 182 -10.49 -17.08 -0.61
N ASN A 183 -11.02 -18.30 -0.80
CA ASN A 183 -12.21 -18.75 -0.08
C ASN A 183 -12.00 -18.77 1.45
N ARG A 184 -10.80 -19.15 1.92
CA ARG A 184 -10.45 -19.08 3.36
C ARG A 184 -10.46 -17.64 3.86
N LEU A 185 -9.86 -16.71 3.10
CA LEU A 185 -9.91 -15.29 3.43
C LEU A 185 -11.35 -14.78 3.56
N THR A 186 -12.21 -15.12 2.60
CA THR A 186 -13.63 -14.74 2.64
C THR A 186 -14.32 -15.26 3.90
N GLN A 187 -14.07 -16.52 4.28
CA GLN A 187 -14.63 -17.11 5.52
C GLN A 187 -14.12 -16.38 6.77
N LEU A 188 -12.82 -16.04 6.84
CA LEU A 188 -12.24 -15.27 7.95
C LEU A 188 -12.85 -13.87 8.03
N LEU A 189 -13.04 -13.18 6.92
CA LEU A 189 -13.64 -11.84 6.86
C LEU A 189 -15.11 -11.85 7.31
N HIS A 190 -15.85 -12.94 7.07
CA HIS A 190 -17.21 -13.09 7.59
C HIS A 190 -17.26 -13.41 9.09
N ALA A 191 -16.26 -14.14 9.60
CA ALA A 191 -16.23 -14.56 11.00
C ALA A 191 -15.71 -13.48 11.95
N ASP A 192 -14.80 -12.61 11.51
CA ASP A 192 -14.09 -11.62 12.35
C ASP A 192 -13.87 -10.31 11.58
N LYS A 193 -14.93 -9.52 11.40
CA LYS A 193 -14.86 -8.27 10.64
C LYS A 193 -13.99 -7.20 11.31
N GLU A 194 -13.96 -7.15 12.64
CA GLU A 194 -13.40 -6.06 13.43
C GLU A 194 -11.99 -6.35 14.01
N GLY A 195 -11.49 -7.60 13.87
CA GLY A 195 -10.25 -8.03 14.49
C GLY A 195 -9.01 -7.36 13.88
N TYR A 196 -8.19 -6.73 14.72
CA TYR A 196 -6.94 -6.10 14.30
C TYR A 196 -5.96 -7.08 13.66
N GLU A 197 -5.97 -8.35 14.08
CA GLU A 197 -5.11 -9.39 13.50
C GLU A 197 -5.47 -9.69 12.05
N LEU A 198 -6.78 -9.78 11.75
CA LEU A 198 -7.24 -9.97 10.38
C LEU A 198 -7.03 -8.71 9.54
N TYR A 199 -7.24 -7.53 10.13
CA TYR A 199 -6.95 -6.26 9.48
C TYR A 199 -5.46 -6.16 9.06
N LEU A 200 -4.54 -6.46 9.99
CA LEU A 200 -3.10 -6.49 9.72
C LEU A 200 -2.75 -7.55 8.65
N ALA A 201 -3.36 -8.73 8.72
CA ALA A 201 -3.17 -9.74 7.68
C ALA A 201 -3.61 -9.23 6.30
N CYS A 202 -4.73 -8.49 6.22
CA CYS A 202 -5.17 -7.84 4.97
C CYS A 202 -4.19 -6.77 4.47
N LEU A 203 -3.58 -5.96 5.36
CA LEU A 203 -2.51 -5.03 4.96
C LEU A 203 -1.29 -5.76 4.38
N ILE A 204 -0.89 -6.87 5.00
CA ILE A 204 0.22 -7.69 4.49
C ILE A 204 -0.16 -8.37 3.16
N LEU A 205 -1.41 -8.81 2.99
CA LEU A 205 -1.94 -9.34 1.73
C LEU A 205 -1.92 -8.28 0.62
N HIS A 206 -2.37 -7.07 0.93
CA HIS A 206 -2.33 -5.94 0.01
C HIS A 206 -0.90 -5.67 -0.49
N LEU A 207 0.06 -5.63 0.44
CA LEU A 207 1.47 -5.48 0.13
C LEU A 207 1.97 -6.64 -0.76
N ARG A 208 1.65 -7.88 -0.41
CA ARG A 208 2.00 -9.09 -1.17
C ARG A 208 1.47 -9.05 -2.60
N ARG A 209 0.21 -8.64 -2.79
CA ARG A 209 -0.42 -8.48 -4.10
C ARG A 209 0.30 -7.41 -4.94
N HIS A 210 0.64 -6.27 -4.33
CA HIS A 210 1.38 -5.20 -4.99
C HIS A 210 2.79 -5.62 -5.39
N VAL A 211 3.51 -6.37 -4.55
CA VAL A 211 4.82 -6.96 -4.90
C VAL A 211 4.70 -7.81 -6.16
N LEU A 212 3.60 -8.53 -6.36
CA LEU A 212 3.39 -9.34 -7.56
C LEU A 212 3.02 -8.49 -8.78
N THR A 213 2.18 -7.44 -8.63
CA THR A 213 1.46 -6.82 -9.75
C THR A 213 1.88 -5.39 -10.09
N TYR A 214 1.88 -4.47 -9.14
CA TYR A 214 1.96 -3.03 -9.42
C TYR A 214 3.26 -2.38 -8.97
N GLY A 215 4.07 -3.08 -8.18
CA GLY A 215 5.14 -2.48 -7.41
C GLY A 215 4.63 -1.96 -6.06
N ILE A 216 5.56 -1.62 -5.19
CA ILE A 216 5.27 -1.23 -3.81
C ILE A 216 6.23 -0.16 -3.34
N GLY A 217 5.73 0.82 -2.56
CA GLY A 217 6.55 1.80 -1.85
C GLY A 217 6.62 1.53 -0.34
N LEU A 218 7.46 2.29 0.35
CA LEU A 218 7.63 2.18 1.80
C LEU A 218 6.36 2.54 2.58
N LYS A 219 5.44 3.32 1.99
CA LYS A 219 4.16 3.66 2.64
C LYS A 219 3.44 2.42 3.17
N GLN A 220 3.28 1.39 2.35
CA GLN A 220 2.60 0.16 2.77
C GLN A 220 3.40 -0.64 3.81
N VAL A 221 4.73 -0.58 3.75
CA VAL A 221 5.59 -1.19 4.78
C VAL A 221 5.46 -0.45 6.11
N CYS A 222 5.41 0.88 6.08
CA CYS A 222 5.19 1.71 7.28
C CYS A 222 3.79 1.47 7.90
N ASP A 223 2.76 1.21 7.09
CA ASP A 223 1.43 0.83 7.57
C ASP A 223 1.48 -0.44 8.43
N VAL A 224 2.16 -1.47 7.93
CA VAL A 224 2.36 -2.73 8.66
C VAL A 224 3.22 -2.50 9.91
N ALA A 225 4.31 -1.74 9.81
CA ALA A 225 5.20 -1.46 10.93
C ALA A 225 4.50 -0.65 12.04
N GLY A 226 3.72 0.38 11.66
CA GLY A 226 2.94 1.20 12.59
C GLY A 226 1.95 0.36 13.40
N MET A 227 1.22 -0.52 12.72
CA MET A 227 0.26 -1.41 13.37
C MET A 227 0.94 -2.46 14.24
N LEU A 228 2.06 -3.06 13.79
CA LEU A 228 2.85 -4.01 14.61
C LEU A 228 3.40 -3.38 15.89
N ARG A 229 3.76 -2.09 15.87
CA ARG A 229 4.28 -1.38 17.03
C ARG A 229 3.18 -0.93 17.99
N ASN A 230 2.07 -0.41 17.49
CA ASN A 230 1.12 0.39 18.26
C ASN A 230 -0.20 -0.31 18.55
N ALA A 231 -0.58 -1.38 17.78
CA ALA A 231 -1.81 -2.11 18.03
C ALA A 231 -1.63 -3.18 19.11
N SER A 232 -2.68 -3.40 19.91
CA SER A 232 -2.75 -4.55 20.82
C SER A 232 -3.15 -5.80 20.03
N LEU A 233 -2.19 -6.66 19.68
CA LEU A 233 -2.37 -7.82 18.82
C LEU A 233 -2.22 -9.12 19.62
N ASP A 234 -3.17 -10.05 19.43
CA ASP A 234 -2.95 -11.45 19.79
C ASP A 234 -2.03 -12.11 18.75
N LYS A 235 -0.76 -12.24 19.11
CA LYS A 235 0.27 -12.82 18.24
C LYS A 235 -0.06 -14.26 17.81
N LYS A 236 -0.70 -15.05 18.68
CA LYS A 236 -1.06 -16.44 18.35
C LYS A 236 -2.18 -16.48 17.32
N LYS A 237 -3.21 -15.66 17.50
CA LYS A 237 -4.33 -15.48 16.53
C LYS A 237 -3.78 -15.00 15.20
N LEU A 238 -2.93 -13.97 15.17
CA LEU A 238 -2.32 -13.47 13.93
C LEU A 238 -1.50 -14.55 13.23
N VAL A 239 -0.67 -15.32 13.93
CA VAL A 239 0.12 -16.42 13.33
C VAL A 239 -0.80 -17.50 12.78
N GLY A 240 -1.92 -17.79 13.44
CA GLY A 240 -2.96 -18.70 12.95
C GLY A 240 -3.50 -18.25 11.59
N ILE A 241 -3.94 -16.98 11.50
CA ILE A 241 -4.45 -16.36 10.27
C ILE A 241 -3.39 -16.38 9.15
N LEU A 242 -2.17 -15.96 9.46
CA LEU A 242 -1.07 -15.94 8.47
C LEU A 242 -0.75 -17.35 7.93
N ARG A 243 -0.87 -18.40 8.77
CA ARG A 243 -0.69 -19.79 8.35
C ARG A 243 -1.82 -20.27 7.44
N GLU A 244 -3.05 -19.97 7.81
CA GLU A 244 -4.25 -20.33 7.05
C GLU A 244 -4.26 -19.69 5.66
N LEU A 245 -3.71 -18.46 5.54
CA LEU A 245 -3.58 -17.71 4.30
C LEU A 245 -2.24 -17.94 3.55
N ASN A 246 -1.46 -18.96 3.91
CA ASN A 246 -0.15 -19.28 3.29
C ASN A 246 0.84 -18.09 3.29
N MET A 247 0.83 -17.26 4.35
CA MET A 247 1.60 -16.01 4.41
C MET A 247 2.81 -16.06 5.32
N ILE A 248 3.06 -17.16 6.02
CA ILE A 248 4.13 -17.27 7.03
C ILE A 248 5.48 -16.83 6.47
N ARG A 249 5.88 -17.36 5.31
CA ARG A 249 7.18 -17.04 4.71
C ARG A 249 7.28 -15.59 4.30
N PHE A 250 6.26 -15.08 3.60
CA PHE A 250 6.21 -13.69 3.15
C PHE A 250 6.27 -12.72 4.34
N SER A 251 5.47 -12.95 5.38
CA SER A 251 5.46 -12.14 6.60
C SER A 251 6.80 -12.13 7.31
N ARG A 252 7.48 -13.29 7.43
CA ARG A 252 8.81 -13.36 8.04
C ARG A 252 9.87 -12.56 7.26
N VAL A 253 9.81 -12.57 5.94
CA VAL A 253 10.69 -11.78 5.06
C VAL A 253 10.38 -10.28 5.21
N LEU A 254 9.11 -9.90 5.22
CA LEU A 254 8.66 -8.53 5.45
C LEU A 254 9.09 -8.03 6.83
N PHE A 255 8.96 -8.86 7.87
CA PHE A 255 9.41 -8.52 9.22
C PHE A 255 10.94 -8.35 9.30
N GLY A 256 11.71 -9.14 8.55
CA GLY A 256 13.15 -8.94 8.39
C GLY A 256 13.49 -7.60 7.74
N PHE A 257 12.73 -7.21 6.72
CA PHE A 257 12.88 -5.88 6.10
C PHE A 257 12.53 -4.76 7.08
N ILE A 258 11.41 -4.86 7.80
CA ILE A 258 10.99 -3.87 8.81
C ILE A 258 12.04 -3.74 9.91
N ASP A 259 12.54 -4.86 10.44
CA ASP A 259 13.55 -4.89 11.49
C ASP A 259 14.86 -4.19 11.10
N VAL A 260 15.30 -4.38 9.86
CA VAL A 260 16.57 -3.80 9.37
C VAL A 260 16.42 -2.32 8.99
N TYR A 261 15.37 -1.95 8.24
CA TYR A 261 15.28 -0.64 7.59
C TYR A 261 14.34 0.34 8.32
N ILE A 262 13.19 -0.13 8.81
CA ILE A 262 12.20 0.71 9.49
C ILE A 262 12.49 0.80 10.99
N LYS A 263 12.98 -0.30 11.58
CA LYS A 263 13.27 -0.43 13.01
C LYS A 263 12.04 -0.10 13.89
N GLY A 264 12.21 0.04 15.19
CA GLY A 264 11.18 0.53 16.12
C GLY A 264 10.07 -0.46 16.51
N VAL A 265 9.94 -1.61 15.83
CA VAL A 265 9.06 -2.71 16.26
C VAL A 265 9.81 -3.59 17.25
N ARG A 266 9.35 -3.61 18.50
CA ARG A 266 10.06 -4.32 19.60
C ARG A 266 9.95 -5.84 19.50
N GLU A 267 8.77 -6.33 19.09
CA GLU A 267 8.48 -7.76 19.06
C GLU A 267 7.64 -8.13 17.84
N PHE A 268 8.14 -9.07 17.08
CA PHE A 268 7.42 -9.62 15.93
C PHE A 268 6.63 -10.89 16.31
N PRO A 269 5.43 -11.11 15.70
CA PRO A 269 4.64 -12.33 15.93
C PRO A 269 5.32 -13.59 15.40
N LEU A 270 6.21 -13.45 14.42
CA LEU A 270 7.03 -14.50 13.81
C LEU A 270 8.49 -14.04 13.79
N ARG A 271 9.42 -14.97 13.99
CA ARG A 271 10.85 -14.66 13.85
C ARG A 271 11.16 -14.10 12.47
N PRO A 272 11.74 -12.90 12.36
CA PRO A 272 12.16 -12.29 11.08
C PRO A 272 13.08 -13.21 10.28
N LEU A 273 13.08 -13.07 8.96
CA LEU A 273 13.89 -13.86 8.04
C LEU A 273 14.77 -12.95 7.19
N TYR A 274 16.09 -13.14 7.26
CA TYR A 274 17.12 -12.32 6.63
C TYR A 274 17.82 -13.09 5.49
N ASP A 275 17.03 -13.64 4.58
CA ASP A 275 17.53 -14.42 3.45
C ASP A 275 17.60 -13.62 2.13
N ARG A 276 17.94 -14.29 1.03
CA ARG A 276 17.94 -13.71 -0.32
C ARG A 276 16.61 -13.09 -0.74
N ASN A 277 15.49 -13.58 -0.17
CA ASN A 277 14.17 -13.03 -0.51
C ASN A 277 13.95 -11.66 0.16
N MET A 278 14.58 -11.40 1.30
CA MET A 278 14.57 -10.06 1.89
C MET A 278 15.34 -9.05 1.00
N GLN A 279 16.48 -9.45 0.43
CA GLN A 279 17.20 -8.62 -0.55
C GLN A 279 16.37 -8.42 -1.83
N LEU A 280 15.68 -9.48 -2.29
CA LEU A 280 14.75 -9.37 -3.41
C LEU A 280 13.63 -8.37 -3.11
N LEU A 281 13.00 -8.46 -1.93
CA LEU A 281 11.94 -7.54 -1.50
C LEU A 281 12.47 -6.09 -1.42
N ARG A 282 13.68 -5.89 -0.84
CA ARG A 282 14.36 -4.59 -0.83
C ARG A 282 14.51 -4.03 -2.24
N ASN A 283 15.04 -4.85 -3.16
CA ASN A 283 15.26 -4.40 -4.54
C ASN A 283 13.95 -4.03 -5.23
N ILE A 284 12.86 -4.77 -4.99
CA ILE A 284 11.54 -4.47 -5.53
C ILE A 284 11.02 -3.13 -4.98
N ILE A 285 11.09 -2.92 -3.66
CA ILE A 285 10.67 -1.67 -3.03
C ILE A 285 11.49 -0.49 -3.56
N TRP A 286 12.81 -0.67 -3.63
CA TRP A 286 13.73 0.42 -3.94
C TRP A 286 13.78 0.80 -5.41
N ARG A 287 13.75 -0.19 -6.31
CA ARG A 287 13.83 0.02 -7.78
C ARG A 287 12.48 0.24 -8.41
N ASP A 288 11.51 -0.61 -8.04
CA ASP A 288 10.22 -0.64 -8.71
C ASP A 288 9.33 0.49 -8.15
N GLY A 289 9.25 0.67 -6.83
CA GLY A 289 8.35 1.62 -6.21
C GLY A 289 6.96 1.59 -6.88
N TYR A 290 6.37 2.73 -7.16
CA TYR A 290 5.18 2.85 -8.01
C TYR A 290 5.49 2.83 -9.53
N LEU A 291 6.75 2.67 -9.95
CA LEU A 291 7.18 2.77 -11.35
C LEU A 291 6.94 1.48 -12.16
N LEU A 292 6.67 0.34 -11.52
CA LEU A 292 6.44 -0.92 -12.24
C LEU A 292 5.31 -0.80 -13.27
N LYS A 293 4.29 0.02 -12.98
CA LYS A 293 3.21 0.34 -13.91
C LYS A 293 3.72 1.04 -15.16
N MET A 294 4.63 2.02 -15.00
CA MET A 294 5.23 2.78 -16.11
C MET A 294 6.14 1.90 -16.98
N GLU A 295 6.98 1.05 -16.37
CA GLU A 295 7.81 0.11 -17.12
C GLU A 295 6.97 -0.88 -17.95
N ARG A 296 5.85 -1.34 -17.38
CA ARG A 296 4.90 -2.21 -18.11
C ARG A 296 4.26 -1.49 -19.29
N GLU A 297 3.87 -0.23 -19.11
CA GLU A 297 3.27 0.59 -20.17
C GLU A 297 4.27 0.84 -21.29
N GLN A 298 5.51 1.20 -20.98
CA GLN A 298 6.60 1.38 -21.95
C GLN A 298 6.93 0.07 -22.70
N CYS A 299 6.99 -1.08 -22.00
CA CYS A 299 7.18 -2.38 -22.64
C CYS A 299 5.99 -2.76 -23.56
N SER A 300 4.79 -2.28 -23.27
CA SER A 300 3.60 -2.50 -24.08
C SER A 300 3.55 -1.61 -25.32
N GLU A 301 3.93 -0.33 -25.19
CA GLU A 301 3.93 0.65 -26.27
C GLU A 301 5.01 0.41 -27.31
N SER A 302 6.16 -0.15 -26.92
CA SER A 302 7.26 -0.47 -27.82
C SER A 302 6.92 -1.56 -28.86
N LYS A 303 5.80 -2.28 -28.71
CA LYS A 303 5.42 -3.39 -29.60
C LYS A 303 4.27 -2.99 -30.53
N ARG A 304 4.58 -2.93 -31.84
CA ARG A 304 3.67 -2.46 -32.90
C ARG A 304 2.42 -3.33 -33.16
N THR A 305 2.36 -4.58 -32.70
CA THR A 305 1.23 -5.50 -32.95
C THR A 305 0.51 -5.93 -31.68
N VAL A 306 -0.79 -6.18 -31.76
CA VAL A 306 -1.62 -6.68 -30.63
C VAL A 306 -1.07 -8.01 -30.12
N ALA A 307 -0.71 -8.92 -31.00
CA ALA A 307 -0.10 -10.21 -30.65
C ALA A 307 1.24 -10.02 -29.91
N GLY A 308 2.11 -9.13 -30.39
CA GLY A 308 3.38 -8.79 -29.74
C GLY A 308 3.20 -8.21 -28.34
N ARG A 309 2.19 -7.36 -28.13
CA ARG A 309 1.83 -6.80 -26.80
C ARG A 309 1.33 -7.89 -25.86
N VAL A 310 0.49 -8.80 -26.34
CA VAL A 310 -0.03 -9.93 -25.54
C VAL A 310 1.08 -10.87 -25.11
N MET A 311 1.96 -11.28 -26.03
CA MET A 311 3.09 -12.15 -25.74
C MET A 311 4.11 -11.47 -24.81
N GLY A 312 4.40 -10.19 -25.04
CA GLY A 312 5.33 -9.46 -24.18
C GLY A 312 4.85 -9.29 -22.74
N ASN A 313 3.57 -9.00 -22.57
CA ASN A 313 2.96 -8.97 -21.24
C ASN A 313 2.96 -10.36 -20.58
N GLY A 314 2.66 -11.42 -21.33
CA GLY A 314 2.71 -12.79 -20.82
C GLY A 314 4.12 -13.18 -20.34
N PHE A 315 5.15 -12.88 -21.13
CA PHE A 315 6.54 -13.17 -20.76
C PHE A 315 7.00 -12.36 -19.54
N PHE A 316 6.63 -11.08 -19.47
CA PHE A 316 6.90 -10.22 -18.30
C PHE A 316 6.34 -10.85 -17.03
N TRP A 317 5.07 -11.28 -17.04
CA TRP A 317 4.43 -11.87 -15.88
C TRP A 317 5.01 -13.23 -15.49
N LEU A 318 5.36 -14.08 -16.46
CA LEU A 318 6.00 -15.36 -16.19
C LEU A 318 7.37 -15.15 -15.53
N LYS A 319 8.18 -14.20 -16.03
CA LYS A 319 9.45 -13.84 -15.42
C LYS A 319 9.27 -13.32 -13.99
N ARG A 320 8.27 -12.47 -13.76
CA ARG A 320 7.94 -11.94 -12.43
C ARG A 320 7.51 -13.05 -11.47
N CYS A 321 6.63 -13.94 -11.89
CA CYS A 321 6.21 -15.10 -11.09
C CYS A 321 7.37 -16.02 -10.75
N SER A 322 8.26 -16.30 -11.72
CA SER A 322 9.47 -17.11 -11.47
C SER A 322 10.39 -16.45 -10.44
N LEU A 323 10.60 -15.14 -10.52
CA LEU A 323 11.40 -14.37 -9.57
C LEU A 323 10.81 -14.42 -8.15
N LEU A 324 9.49 -14.35 -8.02
CA LEU A 324 8.78 -14.31 -6.75
C LEU A 324 8.40 -15.68 -6.20
N PHE A 325 8.65 -16.76 -6.95
CA PHE A 325 8.30 -18.12 -6.55
C PHE A 325 8.88 -18.49 -5.18
N GLY A 326 10.12 -18.12 -4.91
CA GLY A 326 10.76 -18.36 -3.61
C GLY A 326 10.12 -17.62 -2.43
N LEU A 327 9.38 -16.54 -2.70
CA LEU A 327 8.76 -15.67 -1.69
C LEU A 327 7.28 -15.98 -1.48
N MET A 328 6.53 -16.24 -2.56
CA MET A 328 5.09 -16.47 -2.56
C MET A 328 4.67 -17.51 -3.63
N PRO A 329 5.04 -18.80 -3.47
CA PRO A 329 4.89 -19.82 -4.51
C PRO A 329 3.43 -20.04 -4.94
N ASP A 330 2.50 -20.01 -4.01
CA ASP A 330 1.05 -20.20 -4.24
C ASP A 330 0.47 -19.14 -5.17
N GLU A 331 0.71 -17.86 -4.90
CA GLU A 331 0.23 -16.76 -5.72
C GLU A 331 0.98 -16.69 -7.07
N ALA A 332 2.29 -16.90 -7.06
CA ALA A 332 3.11 -16.90 -8.27
C ALA A 332 2.70 -18.01 -9.26
N CYS A 333 2.25 -19.18 -8.76
CA CYS A 333 1.70 -20.24 -9.58
C CYS A 333 0.30 -19.91 -10.11
N CYS A 334 -0.58 -19.37 -9.27
CA CYS A 334 -2.00 -19.15 -9.64
C CYS A 334 -2.20 -17.92 -10.52
N PHE A 335 -1.37 -16.88 -10.38
CA PHE A 335 -1.53 -15.62 -11.09
C PHE A 335 -1.55 -15.73 -12.63
N PRO A 336 -0.69 -16.51 -13.31
CA PRO A 336 -0.76 -16.67 -14.76
C PRO A 336 -2.11 -17.25 -15.23
N PHE A 337 -2.64 -18.25 -14.51
CA PHE A 337 -3.95 -18.85 -14.80
C PHE A 337 -5.08 -17.87 -14.60
N TYR A 338 -5.04 -17.08 -13.51
CA TYR A 338 -5.99 -16.01 -13.26
C TYR A 338 -5.99 -14.99 -14.41
N MET A 339 -4.82 -14.59 -14.92
CA MET A 339 -4.71 -13.65 -16.04
C MET A 339 -5.31 -14.18 -17.34
N VAL A 340 -5.17 -15.47 -17.61
CA VAL A 340 -5.80 -16.14 -18.77
C VAL A 340 -7.31 -16.18 -18.57
N TRP A 341 -7.77 -16.68 -17.42
CA TRP A 341 -9.19 -16.76 -17.10
C TRP A 341 -9.90 -15.41 -17.18
N ARG A 342 -9.28 -14.37 -16.64
CA ARG A 342 -9.78 -13.00 -16.69
C ARG A 342 -9.94 -12.49 -18.14
N ARG A 343 -9.00 -12.82 -19.02
CA ARG A 343 -9.11 -12.47 -20.45
C ARG A 343 -10.26 -13.20 -21.15
N LEU A 344 -10.50 -14.45 -20.81
CA LEU A 344 -11.60 -15.23 -21.37
C LEU A 344 -12.96 -14.72 -20.90
N LYS A 345 -13.08 -14.24 -19.66
CA LYS A 345 -14.32 -13.61 -19.16
C LYS A 345 -14.64 -12.25 -19.79
N GLY A 346 -13.69 -11.61 -20.46
CA GLY A 346 -13.83 -10.26 -21.00
C GLY A 346 -13.74 -9.18 -19.92
N SER A 347 -13.05 -8.07 -20.23
CA SER A 347 -12.99 -6.91 -19.32
C SER A 347 -14.31 -6.16 -19.43
N SER A 348 -15.23 -6.37 -18.52
CA SER A 348 -16.43 -5.54 -18.45
C SER A 348 -16.13 -4.27 -17.65
N VAL A 349 -15.59 -3.25 -18.30
CA VAL A 349 -15.71 -1.87 -17.81
C VAL A 349 -17.06 -1.36 -18.25
N LYS A 350 -18.01 -1.25 -17.33
CA LYS A 350 -19.31 -0.60 -17.60
C LYS A 350 -19.24 0.80 -17.01
N ALA A 351 -19.27 1.81 -17.85
CA ALA A 351 -19.52 3.18 -17.43
C ALA A 351 -21.03 3.38 -17.30
N VAL A 352 -21.49 3.85 -16.16
CA VAL A 352 -22.88 4.17 -15.89
C VAL A 352 -22.97 5.66 -15.61
N ASN A 353 -23.93 6.35 -16.25
CA ASN A 353 -24.13 7.80 -16.18
C ASN A 353 -22.93 8.65 -16.67
N THR A 354 -22.43 8.39 -17.87
CA THR A 354 -21.47 9.28 -18.55
C THR A 354 -22.21 10.47 -19.21
N ALA A 355 -22.78 11.34 -18.40
CA ALA A 355 -23.20 12.66 -18.85
C ALA A 355 -22.43 13.69 -18.01
N LEU A 356 -21.22 14.00 -18.43
CA LEU A 356 -20.50 15.26 -18.20
C LEU A 356 -19.88 15.68 -19.51
#